data_f0942f04bf73be26e0f71115d638d847
#
_entry.id   f0942f04bf73be26e0f71115d638d847
#
_cell.length_a   1.000
_cell.length_b   1.000
_cell.length_c   1.000
_cell.angle_alpha   90.00
_cell.angle_beta   90.00
_cell.angle_gamma   90.00
#
_symmetry.space_group_name_H-M   'P 1'
#
loop_
_entity.id
_entity.type
_entity.pdbx_description
1 polymer ?
#
loop_
_entity_poly.entity_id
_entity_poly.type
_entity_poly.pdbx_seq_one_letter_code
_entity_poly.pdbx_strand_id
1 'polypeptide(L)'
;MSTNLEVGIVGLPNVGKSTLFNAITKAGAEAANYPFCTIEPNVGVVDVPDNRLAVLAEMFGSKRILPAAMRFVDIAGLVEGASKGEGLGNKFLSHIRQVDAIAQVIRCFEDPNITHVAGSIDPIRDIEIINTELCLADLESVEKRKQRIEKIAKSGDKDARAELPLLERIIEGLGEAKPVRAQGLEEEELEMIKELTLLTAKPSLYVANISEDEVSDYSSNEYVKCVEEYAKNEGAGIVVVSARIESEIAELSEEESAAFLEDLGLEESGLTKLIKASYALLGLINYFTAGEMEARAWTIVNGTKAPQAAGKIHSDIEKGFIRAEIVSFDDLQACGSQNAAKEKGLVRLEGKDYVMKDGDVTHFRFNV
;
A
#
# COMPACT_ATOMS: atom_id res chain seq x y z
N MET A 1 7.59 12.58 -11.27
CA MET A 1 6.64 12.66 -10.15
C MET A 1 7.19 11.80 -9.02
N SER A 2 7.34 12.34 -7.83
CA SER A 2 7.72 11.55 -6.66
C SER A 2 6.56 10.59 -6.37
N THR A 3 6.74 9.30 -6.57
CA THR A 3 5.75 8.29 -6.18
C THR A 3 6.00 7.91 -4.73
N ASN A 4 5.74 8.82 -3.83
CA ASN A 4 5.51 8.46 -2.45
C ASN A 4 4.06 7.98 -2.38
N LEU A 5 3.83 6.72 -2.73
CA LEU A 5 2.52 6.11 -2.55
C LEU A 5 2.26 5.92 -1.05
N GLU A 6 1.06 6.26 -0.63
CA GLU A 6 0.66 6.33 0.76
C GLU A 6 -0.49 5.38 1.04
N VAL A 7 -0.41 4.67 2.17
CA VAL A 7 -1.49 3.84 2.68
C VAL A 7 -2.12 4.52 3.87
N GLY A 8 -3.41 4.82 3.77
CA GLY A 8 -4.18 5.38 4.88
C GLY A 8 -4.64 4.29 5.84
N ILE A 9 -4.28 4.41 7.11
CA ILE A 9 -4.77 3.53 8.16
C ILE A 9 -6.07 4.10 8.70
N VAL A 10 -7.16 3.37 8.56
CA VAL A 10 -8.48 3.73 9.02
C VAL A 10 -9.02 2.69 10.00
N GLY A 11 -10.02 3.04 10.79
CA GLY A 11 -10.70 2.12 11.71
C GLY A 11 -11.58 2.87 12.68
N LEU A 12 -12.55 2.17 13.23
CA LEU A 12 -13.42 2.70 14.28
C LEU A 12 -12.61 2.96 15.58
N PRO A 13 -13.13 3.74 16.52
CA PRO A 13 -12.47 3.92 17.81
C PRO A 13 -12.26 2.57 18.55
N ASN A 14 -11.13 2.47 19.26
CA ASN A 14 -10.79 1.32 20.10
C ASN A 14 -10.58 -0.02 19.36
N VAL A 15 -10.27 -0.02 18.07
CA VAL A 15 -9.91 -1.22 17.30
C VAL A 15 -8.41 -1.54 17.33
N GLY A 16 -7.58 -0.70 17.98
CA GLY A 16 -6.13 -0.85 18.03
C GLY A 16 -5.37 -0.04 16.97
N LYS A 17 -6.07 0.82 16.19
CA LYS A 17 -5.49 1.63 15.12
C LYS A 17 -4.28 2.47 15.59
N SER A 18 -4.42 3.23 16.66
CA SER A 18 -3.34 4.09 17.18
C SER A 18 -2.16 3.27 17.73
N THR A 19 -2.42 2.12 18.34
CA THR A 19 -1.37 1.21 18.82
C THR A 19 -0.55 0.69 17.64
N LEU A 20 -1.23 0.22 16.59
CA LEU A 20 -0.57 -0.25 15.36
C LEU A 20 0.21 0.88 14.68
N PHE A 21 -0.36 2.07 14.56
CA PHE A 21 0.31 3.21 13.95
C PHE A 21 1.55 3.65 14.76
N ASN A 22 1.47 3.62 16.09
CA ASN A 22 2.62 3.90 16.94
C ASN A 22 3.73 2.85 16.77
N ALA A 23 3.39 1.57 16.62
CA ALA A 23 4.36 0.53 16.30
C ALA A 23 5.05 0.80 14.93
N ILE A 24 4.27 1.18 13.92
CA ILE A 24 4.79 1.59 12.60
C ILE A 24 5.77 2.76 12.74
N THR A 25 5.42 3.79 13.48
CA THR A 25 6.27 4.99 13.62
C THR A 25 7.52 4.73 14.44
N LYS A 26 7.49 3.83 15.41
CA LYS A 26 8.67 3.41 16.20
C LYS A 26 9.60 2.50 15.40
N ALA A 27 9.05 1.55 14.64
CA ALA A 27 9.82 0.70 13.74
C ALA A 27 10.36 1.48 12.51
N GLY A 28 9.88 2.70 12.32
CA GLY A 28 10.24 3.54 11.18
C GLY A 28 11.70 3.94 11.20
N ALA A 29 12.33 3.89 10.02
CA ALA A 29 13.65 4.42 9.80
C ALA A 29 13.70 5.91 10.18
N GLU A 30 14.84 6.36 10.68
CA GLU A 30 15.08 7.80 10.86
C GLU A 30 14.79 8.52 9.54
N ALA A 31 13.77 9.36 9.52
CA ALA A 31 13.35 10.12 8.33
C ALA A 31 14.50 10.91 7.68
N ALA A 32 15.60 11.13 8.43
CA ALA A 32 16.84 11.73 7.97
C ALA A 32 17.57 10.94 6.86
N ASN A 33 17.30 9.64 6.72
CA ASN A 33 17.95 8.78 5.73
C ASN A 33 17.32 8.89 4.33
N TYR A 34 16.13 9.50 4.23
CA TYR A 34 15.42 9.66 2.96
C TYR A 34 15.44 11.12 2.49
N PRO A 35 16.15 11.44 1.37
CA PRO A 35 16.13 12.77 0.78
C PRO A 35 14.68 13.18 0.47
N PHE A 36 14.27 14.37 0.91
CA PHE A 36 12.92 14.95 0.71
C PHE A 36 11.80 14.42 1.62
N CYS A 37 12.10 13.64 2.67
CA CYS A 37 11.10 13.29 3.68
C CYS A 37 11.00 14.42 4.69
N THR A 38 9.92 15.22 4.62
CA THR A 38 9.51 16.10 5.72
C THR A 38 8.79 15.26 6.78
N ILE A 39 9.11 15.50 8.05
CA ILE A 39 8.36 14.89 9.16
C ILE A 39 7.00 15.57 9.19
N GLU A 40 5.99 14.90 8.68
CA GLU A 40 4.60 15.35 8.76
C GLU A 40 3.92 14.66 9.95
N PRO A 41 3.14 15.40 10.76
CA PRO A 41 2.37 14.78 11.83
C PRO A 41 1.41 13.74 11.23
N ASN A 42 1.29 12.60 11.89
CA ASN A 42 0.46 11.46 11.48
C ASN A 42 0.95 10.70 10.21
N VAL A 43 2.22 10.82 9.82
CA VAL A 43 2.84 10.01 8.77
C VAL A 43 3.96 9.17 9.36
N GLY A 44 3.85 7.85 9.23
CA GLY A 44 4.90 6.88 9.54
C GLY A 44 5.60 6.45 8.27
N VAL A 45 6.93 6.45 8.29
CA VAL A 45 7.77 5.94 7.19
C VAL A 45 8.48 4.70 7.67
N VAL A 46 8.34 3.60 6.94
CA VAL A 46 8.96 2.31 7.31
C VAL A 46 9.75 1.75 6.15
N ASP A 47 10.81 1.05 6.47
CA ASP A 47 11.59 0.30 5.50
C ASP A 47 10.79 -0.89 4.98
N VAL A 48 10.88 -1.13 3.68
CA VAL A 48 10.32 -2.34 3.05
C VAL A 48 11.36 -3.45 3.17
N PRO A 49 11.08 -4.52 3.95
CA PRO A 49 12.03 -5.60 4.12
C PRO A 49 12.30 -6.31 2.79
N ASP A 50 13.58 -6.37 2.40
CA ASP A 50 14.01 -7.05 1.18
C ASP A 50 15.41 -7.65 1.37
N ASN A 51 15.47 -8.96 1.60
CA ASN A 51 16.73 -9.68 1.88
C ASN A 51 17.72 -9.63 0.71
N ARG A 52 17.22 -9.38 -0.52
CA ARG A 52 18.08 -9.28 -1.71
C ARG A 52 19.06 -8.11 -1.60
N LEU A 53 18.68 -7.05 -0.91
CA LEU A 53 19.49 -5.85 -0.75
C LEU A 53 20.75 -6.11 0.10
N ALA A 54 20.63 -6.90 1.16
CA ALA A 54 21.76 -7.31 2.00
C ALA A 54 22.77 -8.16 1.22
N VAL A 55 22.28 -9.12 0.43
CA VAL A 55 23.11 -9.97 -0.45
C VAL A 55 23.86 -9.12 -1.48
N LEU A 56 23.19 -8.15 -2.09
CA LEU A 56 23.82 -7.23 -3.04
C LEU A 56 24.88 -6.36 -2.35
N ALA A 57 24.60 -5.85 -1.16
CA ALA A 57 25.57 -5.05 -0.40
C ALA A 57 26.83 -5.82 -0.07
N GLU A 58 26.71 -7.07 0.34
CA GLU A 58 27.85 -7.95 0.58
C GLU A 58 28.63 -8.22 -0.71
N MET A 59 27.95 -8.59 -1.80
CA MET A 59 28.56 -8.91 -3.10
C MET A 59 29.36 -7.75 -3.69
N PHE A 60 28.88 -6.52 -3.54
CA PHE A 60 29.53 -5.31 -4.07
C PHE A 60 30.42 -4.60 -3.07
N GLY A 61 30.50 -5.08 -1.80
CA GLY A 61 31.26 -4.42 -0.73
C GLY A 61 30.69 -3.01 -0.42
N SER A 62 29.38 -2.86 -0.47
CA SER A 62 28.73 -1.55 -0.33
C SER A 62 28.88 -1.00 1.08
N LYS A 63 29.22 0.28 1.19
CA LYS A 63 29.39 0.98 2.48
C LYS A 63 28.07 1.33 3.15
N ARG A 64 27.00 1.43 2.39
CA ARG A 64 25.66 1.78 2.88
C ARG A 64 24.61 0.91 2.21
N ILE A 65 23.58 0.59 2.97
CA ILE A 65 22.39 -0.13 2.51
C ILE A 65 21.20 0.83 2.64
N LEU A 66 20.48 1.05 1.55
CA LEU A 66 19.34 1.95 1.49
C LEU A 66 18.10 1.17 1.00
N PRO A 67 17.25 0.69 1.92
CA PRO A 67 16.02 -0.02 1.56
C PRO A 67 15.02 0.89 0.86
N ALA A 68 14.02 0.30 0.24
CA ALA A 68 12.83 1.01 -0.18
C ALA A 68 12.02 1.43 1.07
N ALA A 69 11.27 2.52 0.97
CA ALA A 69 10.44 2.98 2.05
C ALA A 69 8.98 3.06 1.64
N MET A 70 8.08 2.84 2.61
CA MET A 70 6.65 2.97 2.47
C MET A 70 6.09 3.96 3.49
N ARG A 71 5.07 4.71 3.10
CA ARG A 71 4.42 5.71 3.94
C ARG A 71 3.06 5.21 4.38
N PHE A 72 2.82 5.26 5.69
CA PHE A 72 1.52 5.05 6.31
C PHE A 72 1.02 6.35 6.90
N VAL A 73 -0.26 6.65 6.67
CA VAL A 73 -0.90 7.87 7.17
C VAL A 73 -1.97 7.49 8.18
N ASP A 74 -1.86 7.98 9.43
CA ASP A 74 -2.92 7.82 10.42
C ASP A 74 -4.08 8.74 10.07
N ILE A 75 -5.17 8.14 9.61
CA ILE A 75 -6.40 8.87 9.34
C ILE A 75 -7.28 8.83 10.57
N ALA A 76 -7.59 10.01 11.13
CA ALA A 76 -8.42 10.14 12.32
C ALA A 76 -9.72 9.34 12.17
N GLY A 77 -10.12 8.64 13.24
CA GLY A 77 -11.22 7.69 13.20
C GLY A 77 -12.55 8.30 12.69
N LEU A 78 -13.28 7.48 11.98
CA LEU A 78 -14.62 7.79 11.49
C LEU A 78 -15.59 7.85 12.67
N VAL A 79 -16.47 8.87 12.66
CA VAL A 79 -17.67 8.90 13.48
C VAL A 79 -18.83 8.67 12.54
N GLU A 80 -19.78 7.81 12.91
CA GLU A 80 -21.00 7.54 12.15
C GLU A 80 -21.68 8.88 11.78
N GLY A 81 -22.10 9.00 10.51
CA GLY A 81 -22.68 10.24 9.97
C GLY A 81 -21.64 11.23 9.42
N ALA A 82 -20.40 10.81 9.20
CA ALA A 82 -19.34 11.66 8.68
C ALA A 82 -19.63 12.26 7.29
N SER A 83 -20.40 11.56 6.46
CA SER A 83 -20.81 12.03 5.13
C SER A 83 -21.87 13.14 5.19
N LYS A 84 -22.62 13.24 6.28
CA LYS A 84 -23.68 14.25 6.49
C LYS A 84 -23.25 15.39 7.40
N GLY A 85 -22.08 15.30 8.02
CA GLY A 85 -21.64 16.16 9.11
C GLY A 85 -20.76 17.33 8.71
N GLU A 86 -20.90 18.42 9.46
CA GLU A 86 -19.96 19.53 9.46
C GLU A 86 -18.70 19.13 10.26
N GLY A 87 -17.51 19.42 9.74
CA GLY A 87 -16.27 19.39 10.48
C GLY A 87 -15.42 18.12 10.37
N LEU A 88 -15.43 17.21 11.35
CA LEU A 88 -14.49 16.07 11.43
C LEU A 88 -14.68 15.04 10.32
N GLY A 89 -15.92 14.75 9.89
CA GLY A 89 -16.20 13.82 8.81
C GLY A 89 -15.62 14.27 7.46
N ASN A 90 -15.74 15.54 7.12
CA ASN A 90 -15.16 16.09 5.89
C ASN A 90 -13.63 16.03 5.89
N LYS A 91 -12.99 16.19 7.05
CA LYS A 91 -11.53 16.01 7.18
C LYS A 91 -11.12 14.56 6.96
N PHE A 92 -11.85 13.61 7.54
CA PHE A 92 -11.64 12.18 7.32
C PHE A 92 -11.68 11.82 5.84
N LEU A 93 -12.77 12.19 5.14
CA LEU A 93 -12.92 11.95 3.70
C LEU A 93 -11.84 12.65 2.87
N SER A 94 -11.42 13.86 3.27
CA SER A 94 -10.33 14.59 2.62
C SER A 94 -8.99 13.88 2.74
N HIS A 95 -8.68 13.31 3.91
CA HIS A 95 -7.45 12.55 4.11
C HIS A 95 -7.46 11.24 3.30
N ILE A 96 -8.61 10.52 3.25
CA ILE A 96 -8.72 9.33 2.42
C ILE A 96 -8.53 9.67 0.93
N ARG A 97 -8.96 10.84 0.46
CA ARG A 97 -8.72 11.26 -0.94
C ARG A 97 -7.25 11.36 -1.29
N GLN A 98 -6.38 11.69 -0.34
CA GLN A 98 -4.96 11.95 -0.55
C GLN A 98 -4.11 10.66 -0.61
N VAL A 99 -4.53 9.59 0.06
CA VAL A 99 -3.81 8.32 0.07
C VAL A 99 -4.14 7.46 -1.15
N ASP A 100 -3.26 6.51 -1.49
CA ASP A 100 -3.39 5.66 -2.68
C ASP A 100 -4.12 4.34 -2.39
N ALA A 101 -4.04 3.85 -1.16
CA ALA A 101 -4.75 2.65 -0.69
C ALA A 101 -5.22 2.83 0.76
N ILE A 102 -6.13 1.96 1.19
CA ILE A 102 -6.71 1.98 2.52
C ILE A 102 -6.37 0.68 3.25
N ALA A 103 -5.81 0.78 4.45
CA ALA A 103 -5.67 -0.32 5.40
C ALA A 103 -6.68 -0.14 6.53
N GLN A 104 -7.74 -0.95 6.52
CA GLN A 104 -8.81 -0.86 7.51
C GLN A 104 -8.53 -1.79 8.67
N VAL A 105 -8.27 -1.21 9.86
CA VAL A 105 -8.04 -1.96 11.10
C VAL A 105 -9.38 -2.35 11.73
N ILE A 106 -9.53 -3.64 12.00
CA ILE A 106 -10.75 -4.27 12.48
C ILE A 106 -10.45 -5.00 13.78
N ARG A 107 -11.28 -4.82 14.78
CA ARG A 107 -11.14 -5.50 16.06
C ARG A 107 -11.66 -6.94 15.97
N CYS A 108 -10.76 -7.90 16.16
CA CYS A 108 -11.03 -9.32 16.18
C CYS A 108 -10.60 -9.98 17.52
N PHE A 109 -10.68 -9.24 18.62
CA PHE A 109 -10.33 -9.71 19.96
C PHE A 109 -11.31 -9.20 21.00
N GLU A 110 -11.47 -9.95 22.10
CA GLU A 110 -12.24 -9.55 23.25
C GLU A 110 -11.31 -9.01 24.36
N ASP A 111 -11.67 -7.85 24.93
CA ASP A 111 -11.00 -7.29 26.10
C ASP A 111 -12.05 -6.56 26.94
N PRO A 112 -12.32 -7.01 28.18
CA PRO A 112 -13.32 -6.40 29.06
C PRO A 112 -12.97 -4.96 29.49
N ASN A 113 -11.70 -4.58 29.38
CA ASN A 113 -11.23 -3.24 29.75
C ASN A 113 -11.34 -2.23 28.58
N ILE A 114 -11.59 -2.71 27.37
CA ILE A 114 -11.69 -1.88 26.16
C ILE A 114 -13.15 -1.90 25.68
N THR A 115 -13.86 -0.80 25.91
CA THR A 115 -15.24 -0.67 25.44
C THR A 115 -15.32 -0.55 23.93
N HIS A 116 -16.17 -1.36 23.28
CA HIS A 116 -16.49 -1.18 21.86
C HIS A 116 -17.55 -0.07 21.70
N VAL A 117 -17.40 0.77 20.67
CA VAL A 117 -18.29 1.91 20.44
C VAL A 117 -19.77 1.49 20.28
N ALA A 118 -20.01 0.34 19.63
CA ALA A 118 -21.34 -0.22 19.42
C ALA A 118 -21.78 -1.22 20.53
N GLY A 119 -21.03 -1.37 21.62
CA GLY A 119 -21.35 -2.25 22.75
C GLY A 119 -21.10 -3.74 22.53
N SER A 120 -20.86 -4.19 21.30
CA SER A 120 -20.50 -5.58 20.97
C SER A 120 -19.47 -5.60 19.86
N ILE A 121 -18.65 -6.65 19.81
CA ILE A 121 -17.69 -6.85 18.73
C ILE A 121 -18.43 -7.49 17.56
N ASP A 122 -18.35 -6.87 16.41
CA ASP A 122 -18.92 -7.35 15.15
C ASP A 122 -18.08 -6.79 14.01
N PRO A 123 -17.07 -7.56 13.54
CA PRO A 123 -16.14 -7.11 12.51
C PRO A 123 -16.79 -6.70 11.20
N ILE A 124 -17.85 -7.41 10.80
CA ILE A 124 -18.54 -7.14 9.52
C ILE A 124 -19.29 -5.83 9.59
N ARG A 125 -20.05 -5.61 10.68
CA ARG A 125 -20.71 -4.32 10.92
C ARG A 125 -19.70 -3.17 10.91
N ASP A 126 -18.54 -3.35 11.53
CA ASP A 126 -17.50 -2.31 11.62
C ASP A 126 -16.90 -1.99 10.24
N ILE A 127 -16.75 -2.99 9.38
CA ILE A 127 -16.36 -2.81 7.96
C ILE A 127 -17.46 -2.04 7.22
N GLU A 128 -18.71 -2.48 7.35
CA GLU A 128 -19.85 -1.90 6.63
C GLU A 128 -20.12 -0.45 7.00
N ILE A 129 -19.91 -0.06 8.26
CA ILE A 129 -20.01 1.35 8.69
C ILE A 129 -19.06 2.23 7.88
N ILE A 130 -17.79 1.85 7.77
CA ILE A 130 -16.80 2.63 7.03
C ILE A 130 -17.12 2.61 5.53
N ASN A 131 -17.41 1.45 4.95
CA ASN A 131 -17.73 1.33 3.54
C ASN A 131 -18.98 2.14 3.17
N THR A 132 -20.02 2.14 4.00
CA THR A 132 -21.24 2.93 3.78
C THR A 132 -20.94 4.42 3.74
N GLU A 133 -20.16 4.96 4.67
CA GLU A 133 -19.80 6.38 4.68
C GLU A 133 -19.00 6.78 3.43
N LEU A 134 -18.07 5.92 2.99
CA LEU A 134 -17.31 6.14 1.76
C LEU A 134 -18.23 6.07 0.52
N CYS A 135 -19.16 5.12 0.46
CA CYS A 135 -20.13 4.99 -0.62
C CYS A 135 -21.05 6.22 -0.71
N LEU A 136 -21.51 6.74 0.43
CA LEU A 136 -22.35 7.95 0.45
C LEU A 136 -21.61 9.18 -0.07
N ALA A 137 -20.32 9.34 0.29
CA ALA A 137 -19.48 10.43 -0.19
C ALA A 137 -19.22 10.34 -1.71
N ASP A 138 -19.01 9.13 -2.22
CA ASP A 138 -18.82 8.89 -3.65
C ASP A 138 -20.12 9.05 -4.43
N LEU A 139 -21.23 8.59 -3.88
CA LEU A 139 -22.57 8.75 -4.47
C LEU A 139 -22.86 10.21 -4.80
N GLU A 140 -22.63 11.11 -3.85
CA GLU A 140 -22.78 12.56 -4.07
C GLU A 140 -21.90 13.06 -5.22
N SER A 141 -20.66 12.58 -5.29
CA SER A 141 -19.69 12.97 -6.32
C SER A 141 -20.10 12.47 -7.70
N VAL A 142 -20.56 11.21 -7.80
CA VAL A 142 -20.97 10.59 -9.06
C VAL A 142 -22.30 11.18 -9.56
N GLU A 143 -23.25 11.48 -8.68
CA GLU A 143 -24.52 12.15 -9.04
C GLU A 143 -24.28 13.55 -9.63
N LYS A 144 -23.36 14.34 -9.02
CA LYS A 144 -22.96 15.64 -9.56
C LYS A 144 -22.32 15.49 -10.94
N ARG A 145 -21.47 14.49 -11.15
CA ARG A 145 -20.88 14.19 -12.46
C ARG A 145 -21.95 13.82 -13.46
N LYS A 146 -22.86 12.91 -13.11
CA LYS A 146 -23.98 12.48 -13.97
C LYS A 146 -24.80 13.68 -14.45
N GLN A 147 -25.23 14.56 -13.56
CA GLN A 147 -26.01 15.77 -13.91
C GLN A 147 -25.27 16.68 -14.90
N ARG A 148 -23.96 16.78 -14.80
CA ARG A 148 -23.12 17.54 -15.74
C ARG A 148 -23.03 16.84 -17.09
N ILE A 149 -22.75 15.54 -17.10
CA ILE A 149 -22.59 14.72 -18.30
C ILE A 149 -23.90 14.62 -19.08
N GLU A 150 -25.06 14.51 -18.43
CA GLU A 150 -26.37 14.51 -19.09
C GLU A 150 -26.59 15.76 -19.97
N LYS A 151 -26.14 16.91 -19.51
CA LYS A 151 -26.26 18.16 -20.29
C LYS A 151 -25.36 18.12 -21.54
N ILE A 152 -24.15 17.58 -21.41
CA ILE A 152 -23.20 17.44 -22.51
C ILE A 152 -23.67 16.37 -23.51
N ALA A 153 -24.17 15.24 -23.05
CA ALA A 153 -24.69 14.17 -23.89
C ALA A 153 -25.89 14.61 -24.76
N LYS A 154 -26.74 15.53 -24.24
CA LYS A 154 -27.84 16.13 -25.00
C LYS A 154 -27.37 16.98 -26.19
N SER A 155 -26.15 17.52 -26.15
CA SER A 155 -25.54 18.24 -27.28
C SER A 155 -24.97 17.33 -28.37
N GLY A 156 -25.00 16.00 -28.19
CA GLY A 156 -24.56 15.02 -29.17
C GLY A 156 -23.16 14.49 -28.96
N ASP A 157 -22.50 14.83 -27.86
CA ASP A 157 -21.18 14.34 -27.50
C ASP A 157 -21.19 12.82 -27.29
N LYS A 158 -20.28 12.12 -27.97
CA LYS A 158 -20.25 10.64 -27.97
C LYS A 158 -19.66 10.08 -26.68
N ASP A 159 -18.62 10.72 -26.14
CA ASP A 159 -17.91 10.26 -24.94
C ASP A 159 -18.82 10.44 -23.71
N ALA A 160 -19.52 11.58 -23.63
CA ALA A 160 -20.54 11.82 -22.61
C ALA A 160 -21.68 10.81 -22.66
N ARG A 161 -22.11 10.38 -23.86
CA ARG A 161 -23.14 9.34 -24.00
C ARG A 161 -22.65 7.96 -23.58
N ALA A 162 -21.36 7.66 -23.78
CA ALA A 162 -20.77 6.40 -23.33
C ALA A 162 -20.57 6.35 -21.81
N GLU A 163 -20.26 7.50 -21.17
CA GLU A 163 -20.05 7.60 -19.73
C GLU A 163 -21.35 7.44 -18.92
N LEU A 164 -22.50 7.87 -19.43
CA LEU A 164 -23.77 7.89 -18.68
C LEU A 164 -24.19 6.52 -18.13
N PRO A 165 -24.22 5.42 -18.91
CA PRO A 165 -24.62 4.11 -18.40
C PRO A 165 -23.68 3.59 -17.30
N LEU A 166 -22.39 3.91 -17.40
CA LEU A 166 -21.41 3.58 -16.39
C LEU A 166 -21.69 4.30 -15.07
N LEU A 167 -21.94 5.62 -15.13
CA LEU A 167 -22.29 6.41 -13.94
C LEU A 167 -23.58 5.90 -13.29
N GLU A 168 -24.59 5.49 -14.08
CA GLU A 168 -25.85 4.94 -13.56
C GLU A 168 -25.63 3.62 -12.82
N ARG A 169 -24.81 2.71 -13.39
CA ARG A 169 -24.45 1.45 -12.72
C ARG A 169 -23.68 1.70 -11.41
N ILE A 170 -22.74 2.66 -11.42
CA ILE A 170 -21.99 3.01 -10.21
C ILE A 170 -22.92 3.59 -9.14
N ILE A 171 -23.84 4.47 -9.48
CA ILE A 171 -24.83 5.05 -8.56
C ILE A 171 -25.70 3.96 -7.93
N GLU A 172 -26.18 3.01 -8.71
CA GLU A 172 -26.97 1.88 -8.21
C GLU A 172 -26.17 1.07 -7.19
N GLY A 173 -24.92 0.66 -7.51
CA GLY A 173 -24.08 -0.08 -6.58
C GLY A 173 -23.74 0.70 -5.31
N LEU A 174 -23.40 1.98 -5.42
CA LEU A 174 -23.13 2.83 -4.26
C LEU A 174 -24.38 3.02 -3.38
N GLY A 175 -25.59 3.09 -3.99
CA GLY A 175 -26.86 3.13 -3.27
C GLY A 175 -27.15 1.88 -2.46
N GLU A 176 -26.60 0.73 -2.86
CA GLU A 176 -26.63 -0.55 -2.15
C GLU A 176 -25.45 -0.73 -1.18
N ALA A 177 -24.71 0.33 -0.89
CA ALA A 177 -23.47 0.32 -0.10
C ALA A 177 -22.37 -0.60 -0.66
N LYS A 178 -22.38 -0.89 -1.97
CA LYS A 178 -21.36 -1.68 -2.66
C LYS A 178 -20.24 -0.78 -3.17
N PRO A 179 -19.00 -0.88 -2.62
CA PRO A 179 -17.86 -0.10 -3.06
C PRO A 179 -17.58 -0.25 -4.56
N VAL A 180 -17.08 0.79 -5.22
CA VAL A 180 -16.76 0.75 -6.67
C VAL A 180 -15.79 -0.37 -7.01
N ARG A 181 -14.76 -0.61 -6.16
CA ARG A 181 -13.80 -1.73 -6.32
C ARG A 181 -14.44 -3.11 -6.35
N ALA A 182 -15.65 -3.27 -5.76
CA ALA A 182 -16.40 -4.53 -5.71
C ALA A 182 -17.48 -4.63 -6.80
N GLN A 183 -17.66 -3.62 -7.66
CA GLN A 183 -18.70 -3.60 -8.70
C GLN A 183 -18.27 -4.31 -9.99
N GLY A 184 -17.03 -4.82 -10.09
CA GLY A 184 -16.54 -5.55 -11.26
C GLY A 184 -16.42 -4.68 -12.51
N LEU A 185 -15.91 -3.45 -12.36
CA LEU A 185 -15.64 -2.55 -13.48
C LEU A 185 -14.39 -3.02 -14.24
N GLU A 186 -14.43 -2.91 -15.57
CA GLU A 186 -13.29 -3.19 -16.43
C GLU A 186 -12.27 -2.03 -16.37
N GLU A 187 -11.00 -2.32 -16.75
CA GLU A 187 -9.91 -1.33 -16.70
C GLU A 187 -10.24 -0.04 -17.49
N GLU A 188 -10.88 -0.19 -18.65
CA GLU A 188 -11.32 0.93 -19.48
C GLU A 188 -12.38 1.79 -18.77
N GLU A 189 -13.31 1.17 -18.04
CA GLU A 189 -14.34 1.85 -17.26
C GLU A 189 -13.74 2.59 -16.05
N LEU A 190 -12.75 2.00 -15.39
CA LEU A 190 -12.00 2.63 -14.30
C LEU A 190 -11.23 3.85 -14.79
N GLU A 191 -10.62 3.79 -15.98
CA GLU A 191 -9.92 4.93 -16.57
C GLU A 191 -10.88 6.08 -16.91
N MET A 192 -12.13 5.78 -17.37
CA MET A 192 -13.15 6.81 -17.65
C MET A 192 -13.54 7.61 -16.39
N ILE A 193 -13.55 6.97 -15.23
CA ILE A 193 -13.98 7.62 -13.96
C ILE A 193 -12.78 8.07 -13.09
N LYS A 194 -11.56 7.87 -13.52
CA LYS A 194 -10.34 8.15 -12.76
C LYS A 194 -10.26 9.59 -12.24
N GLU A 195 -10.72 10.55 -13.03
CA GLU A 195 -10.77 11.97 -12.63
C GLU A 195 -11.70 12.22 -11.43
N LEU A 196 -12.65 11.34 -11.15
CA LEU A 196 -13.56 11.49 -10.01
C LEU A 196 -12.86 11.19 -8.67
N THR A 197 -11.71 10.54 -8.70
CA THR A 197 -10.94 10.17 -7.49
C THR A 197 -11.81 9.55 -6.40
N LEU A 198 -12.62 8.56 -6.81
CA LEU A 198 -13.58 7.90 -5.92
C LEU A 198 -12.86 7.18 -4.79
N LEU A 199 -13.38 7.36 -3.58
CA LEU A 199 -12.81 6.78 -2.35
C LEU A 199 -12.95 5.26 -2.35
N THR A 200 -14.10 4.78 -2.81
CA THR A 200 -14.42 3.35 -2.85
C THR A 200 -13.82 2.61 -4.04
N ALA A 201 -13.20 3.33 -4.99
CA ALA A 201 -12.40 2.74 -6.06
C ALA A 201 -10.96 2.43 -5.62
N LYS A 202 -10.51 2.99 -4.50
CA LYS A 202 -9.15 2.74 -3.98
C LYS A 202 -8.98 1.29 -3.54
N PRO A 203 -7.80 0.68 -3.80
CA PRO A 203 -7.46 -0.63 -3.26
C PRO A 203 -7.59 -0.65 -1.74
N SER A 204 -8.11 -1.75 -1.18
CA SER A 204 -8.36 -1.88 0.25
C SER A 204 -7.75 -3.16 0.81
N LEU A 205 -7.20 -3.07 2.00
CA LEU A 205 -6.62 -4.17 2.78
C LEU A 205 -7.30 -4.19 4.15
N TYR A 206 -7.79 -5.33 4.57
CA TYR A 206 -8.32 -5.52 5.90
C TYR A 206 -7.22 -5.97 6.86
N VAL A 207 -7.14 -5.32 8.02
CA VAL A 207 -6.15 -5.61 9.06
C VAL A 207 -6.90 -6.13 10.29
N ALA A 208 -7.00 -7.45 10.39
CA ALA A 208 -7.65 -8.12 11.52
C ALA A 208 -6.72 -8.05 12.74
N ASN A 209 -7.08 -7.23 13.73
CA ASN A 209 -6.32 -7.08 14.97
C ASN A 209 -6.83 -8.08 15.99
N ILE A 210 -5.98 -9.06 16.37
CA ILE A 210 -6.27 -10.15 17.31
C ILE A 210 -5.60 -9.91 18.66
N SER A 211 -5.96 -10.74 19.65
CA SER A 211 -5.29 -10.75 20.95
C SER A 211 -3.87 -11.29 20.86
N GLU A 212 -3.04 -10.96 21.84
CA GLU A 212 -1.67 -11.45 21.94
C GLU A 212 -1.58 -12.98 22.10
N ASP A 213 -2.57 -13.58 22.77
CA ASP A 213 -2.61 -15.02 23.01
C ASP A 213 -2.90 -15.85 21.75
N GLU A 214 -3.38 -15.22 20.68
CA GLU A 214 -3.80 -15.89 19.44
C GLU A 214 -2.77 -15.74 18.30
N VAL A 215 -1.66 -15.03 18.49
CA VAL A 215 -0.71 -14.73 17.40
C VAL A 215 -0.05 -15.97 16.79
N SER A 216 0.17 -17.01 17.60
CA SER A 216 0.75 -18.28 17.14
C SER A 216 -0.26 -19.17 16.42
N ASP A 217 -1.54 -19.10 16.80
CA ASP A 217 -2.63 -19.83 16.14
C ASP A 217 -3.97 -19.12 16.33
N TYR A 218 -4.42 -18.47 15.29
CA TYR A 218 -5.74 -17.80 15.22
C TYR A 218 -6.79 -18.60 14.44
N SER A 219 -6.51 -19.87 14.15
CA SER A 219 -7.42 -20.72 13.34
C SER A 219 -8.79 -20.93 13.97
N SER A 220 -8.91 -20.78 15.29
CA SER A 220 -10.17 -20.86 16.04
C SER A 220 -10.91 -19.53 16.15
N ASN A 221 -10.31 -18.41 15.73
CA ASN A 221 -10.91 -17.09 15.89
C ASN A 221 -12.01 -16.87 14.83
N GLU A 222 -13.27 -16.92 15.26
CA GLU A 222 -14.45 -16.77 14.38
C GLU A 222 -14.54 -15.36 13.79
N TYR A 223 -14.05 -14.32 14.47
CA TYR A 223 -14.03 -12.95 13.95
C TYR A 223 -13.10 -12.85 12.74
N VAL A 224 -11.91 -13.47 12.81
CA VAL A 224 -10.96 -13.49 11.69
C VAL A 224 -11.57 -14.22 10.50
N LYS A 225 -12.19 -15.40 10.71
CA LYS A 225 -12.86 -16.16 9.63
C LYS A 225 -13.93 -15.33 8.89
N CYS A 226 -14.75 -14.60 9.67
CA CYS A 226 -15.75 -13.72 9.07
C CYS A 226 -15.12 -12.63 8.19
N VAL A 227 -14.01 -12.02 8.64
CA VAL A 227 -13.29 -11.01 7.87
C VAL A 227 -12.63 -11.61 6.62
N GLU A 228 -12.06 -12.82 6.72
CA GLU A 228 -11.48 -13.55 5.58
C GLU A 228 -12.52 -13.84 4.49
N GLU A 229 -13.71 -14.31 4.90
CA GLU A 229 -14.79 -14.57 3.98
C GLU A 229 -15.29 -13.28 3.31
N TYR A 230 -15.45 -12.20 4.09
CA TYR A 230 -15.84 -10.90 3.57
C TYR A 230 -14.81 -10.36 2.57
N ALA A 231 -13.53 -10.37 2.94
CA ALA A 231 -12.44 -9.94 2.08
C ALA A 231 -12.38 -10.71 0.76
N LYS A 232 -12.54 -12.03 0.82
CA LYS A 232 -12.57 -12.90 -0.36
C LYS A 232 -13.74 -12.55 -1.31
N ASN A 233 -14.93 -12.28 -0.75
CA ASN A 233 -16.11 -11.92 -1.54
C ASN A 233 -15.96 -10.54 -2.23
N GLU A 234 -15.22 -9.62 -1.62
CA GLU A 234 -14.92 -8.30 -2.17
C GLU A 234 -13.68 -8.30 -3.09
N GLY A 235 -12.89 -9.37 -3.10
CA GLY A 235 -11.61 -9.42 -3.80
C GLY A 235 -10.52 -8.58 -3.12
N ALA A 236 -10.67 -8.28 -1.84
CA ALA A 236 -9.71 -7.53 -1.03
C ALA A 236 -8.71 -8.47 -0.32
N GLY A 237 -7.55 -7.93 0.06
CA GLY A 237 -6.57 -8.64 0.88
C GLY A 237 -6.92 -8.57 2.38
N ILE A 238 -6.35 -9.50 3.15
CA ILE A 238 -6.39 -9.49 4.62
C ILE A 238 -5.01 -9.76 5.19
N VAL A 239 -4.70 -9.08 6.31
CA VAL A 239 -3.53 -9.36 7.14
C VAL A 239 -3.99 -9.47 8.59
N VAL A 240 -3.52 -10.50 9.29
CA VAL A 240 -3.79 -10.69 10.72
C VAL A 240 -2.59 -10.18 11.51
N VAL A 241 -2.83 -9.32 12.50
CA VAL A 241 -1.81 -8.71 13.35
C VAL A 241 -2.29 -8.69 14.81
N SER A 242 -1.36 -8.65 15.75
CA SER A 242 -1.66 -8.18 17.10
C SER A 242 -0.95 -6.85 17.32
N ALA A 243 -1.72 -5.76 17.30
CA ALA A 243 -1.16 -4.42 17.47
C ALA A 243 -0.37 -4.27 18.79
N ARG A 244 -0.70 -5.07 19.80
CA ARG A 244 0.01 -5.11 21.09
C ARG A 244 1.39 -5.74 20.92
N ILE A 245 1.48 -6.92 20.31
CA ILE A 245 2.75 -7.60 20.00
C ILE A 245 3.64 -6.72 19.11
N GLU A 246 3.07 -6.09 18.09
CA GLU A 246 3.84 -5.17 17.23
C GLU A 246 4.41 -3.98 18.02
N SER A 247 3.65 -3.47 19.00
CA SER A 247 4.14 -2.39 19.86
C SER A 247 5.27 -2.84 20.79
N GLU A 248 5.27 -4.09 21.23
CA GLU A 248 6.36 -4.67 22.04
C GLU A 248 7.60 -4.91 21.19
N ILE A 249 7.44 -5.52 20.00
CA ILE A 249 8.55 -5.74 19.04
C ILE A 249 9.24 -4.43 18.67
N ALA A 250 8.48 -3.35 18.47
CA ALA A 250 9.00 -2.05 18.10
C ALA A 250 9.88 -1.38 19.18
N GLU A 251 9.92 -1.92 20.40
CA GLU A 251 10.78 -1.45 21.51
C GLU A 251 12.05 -2.29 21.67
N LEU A 252 12.17 -3.40 20.95
CA LEU A 252 13.27 -4.34 21.04
C LEU A 252 14.37 -4.01 20.02
N SER A 253 15.60 -4.42 20.32
CA SER A 253 16.68 -4.48 19.32
C SER A 253 16.41 -5.56 18.27
N GLU A 254 17.08 -5.52 17.14
CA GLU A 254 16.93 -6.53 16.07
C GLU A 254 17.16 -7.97 16.58
N GLU A 255 18.18 -8.17 17.44
CA GLU A 255 18.50 -9.49 18.02
C GLU A 255 17.38 -9.95 18.97
N GLU A 256 16.90 -9.06 19.86
CA GLU A 256 15.81 -9.36 20.78
C GLU A 256 14.50 -9.61 20.04
N SER A 257 14.22 -8.84 19.00
CA SER A 257 13.04 -9.01 18.14
C SER A 257 13.05 -10.37 17.44
N ALA A 258 14.19 -10.80 16.91
CA ALA A 258 14.31 -12.11 16.28
C ALA A 258 14.07 -13.25 17.28
N ALA A 259 14.65 -13.17 18.48
CA ALA A 259 14.42 -14.15 19.54
C ALA A 259 12.96 -14.18 20.01
N PHE A 260 12.31 -13.02 20.13
CA PHE A 260 10.93 -12.90 20.53
C PHE A 260 9.97 -13.52 19.49
N LEU A 261 10.23 -13.28 18.19
CA LEU A 261 9.46 -13.91 17.12
C LEU A 261 9.63 -15.43 17.10
N GLU A 262 10.84 -15.95 17.35
CA GLU A 262 11.10 -17.38 17.44
C GLU A 262 10.36 -18.02 18.63
N ASP A 263 10.35 -17.37 19.79
CA ASP A 263 9.62 -17.83 20.98
C ASP A 263 8.09 -17.88 20.74
N LEU A 264 7.56 -16.97 19.93
CA LEU A 264 6.16 -16.98 19.50
C LEU A 264 5.88 -17.96 18.35
N GLY A 265 6.89 -18.60 17.77
CA GLY A 265 6.76 -19.48 16.61
C GLY A 265 6.40 -18.75 15.31
N LEU A 266 6.76 -17.47 15.19
CA LEU A 266 6.48 -16.63 14.05
C LEU A 266 7.72 -16.47 13.16
N GLU A 267 7.56 -16.62 11.84
CA GLU A 267 8.63 -16.38 10.86
C GLU A 267 8.90 -14.89 10.65
N GLU A 268 7.87 -14.05 10.77
CA GLU A 268 7.94 -12.60 10.61
C GLU A 268 6.84 -11.89 11.41
N SER A 269 7.07 -10.61 11.72
CA SER A 269 6.09 -9.79 12.45
C SER A 269 4.84 -9.50 11.60
N GLY A 270 3.72 -9.19 12.25
CA GLY A 270 2.50 -8.75 11.58
C GLY A 270 2.70 -7.42 10.84
N LEU A 271 3.56 -6.54 11.36
CA LEU A 271 3.93 -5.30 10.67
C LEU A 271 4.67 -5.58 9.35
N THR A 272 5.60 -6.53 9.34
CA THR A 272 6.27 -6.97 8.11
C THR A 272 5.28 -7.51 7.09
N LYS A 273 4.31 -8.33 7.53
CA LYS A 273 3.21 -8.82 6.66
C LYS A 273 2.37 -7.68 6.12
N LEU A 274 2.03 -6.70 6.96
CA LEU A 274 1.26 -5.51 6.56
C LEU A 274 1.99 -4.68 5.51
N ILE A 275 3.30 -4.44 5.68
CA ILE A 275 4.12 -3.71 4.71
C ILE A 275 4.14 -4.46 3.37
N LYS A 276 4.44 -5.75 3.37
CA LYS A 276 4.48 -6.58 2.15
C LYS A 276 3.12 -6.62 1.43
N ALA A 277 2.03 -6.82 2.18
CA ALA A 277 0.68 -6.85 1.63
C ALA A 277 0.28 -5.49 1.02
N SER A 278 0.60 -4.40 1.71
CA SER A 278 0.35 -3.04 1.22
C SER A 278 1.15 -2.72 -0.04
N TYR A 279 2.39 -3.21 -0.10
CA TYR A 279 3.27 -3.08 -1.26
C TYR A 279 2.69 -3.81 -2.48
N ALA A 280 2.27 -5.06 -2.29
CA ALA A 280 1.62 -5.86 -3.32
C ALA A 280 0.28 -5.24 -3.77
N LEU A 281 -0.53 -4.73 -2.83
CA LEU A 281 -1.81 -4.07 -3.09
C LEU A 281 -1.66 -2.87 -4.04
N LEU A 282 -0.59 -2.11 -3.89
CA LEU A 282 -0.26 -0.96 -4.74
C LEU A 282 0.45 -1.35 -6.05
N GLY A 283 0.65 -2.65 -6.30
CA GLY A 283 1.36 -3.14 -7.49
C GLY A 283 2.80 -2.67 -7.57
N LEU A 284 3.47 -2.52 -6.43
CA LEU A 284 4.85 -2.04 -6.35
C LEU A 284 5.85 -3.17 -6.52
N ILE A 285 6.96 -2.85 -7.16
CA ILE A 285 8.12 -3.73 -7.33
C ILE A 285 9.40 -2.95 -7.04
N ASN A 286 10.47 -3.67 -6.71
CA ASN A 286 11.79 -3.10 -6.50
C ASN A 286 12.75 -3.47 -7.62
N TYR A 287 13.50 -2.48 -8.10
CA TYR A 287 14.74 -2.71 -8.79
C TYR A 287 15.91 -2.19 -7.94
N PHE A 288 17.11 -2.65 -8.21
CA PHE A 288 18.29 -2.35 -7.41
C PHE A 288 19.38 -1.64 -8.21
N THR A 289 20.11 -0.77 -7.51
CA THR A 289 21.41 -0.30 -7.91
C THR A 289 22.41 -0.72 -6.85
N ALA A 290 23.55 -1.28 -7.24
CA ALA A 290 24.58 -1.73 -6.31
C ALA A 290 25.97 -1.34 -6.79
N GLY A 291 26.79 -0.86 -5.87
CA GLY A 291 28.17 -0.46 -6.08
C GLY A 291 28.89 -0.28 -4.74
N GLU A 292 30.19 0.05 -4.77
CA GLU A 292 31.02 0.21 -3.56
C GLU A 292 30.50 1.25 -2.56
N MET A 293 29.83 2.29 -3.04
CA MET A 293 29.31 3.37 -2.17
C MET A 293 28.03 2.99 -1.49
N GLU A 294 27.08 2.39 -2.24
CA GLU A 294 25.79 2.01 -1.72
C GLU A 294 25.14 0.89 -2.54
N ALA A 295 24.35 0.06 -1.86
CA ALA A 295 23.33 -0.79 -2.43
C ALA A 295 21.96 -0.19 -2.09
N ARG A 296 21.11 0.01 -3.10
CA ARG A 296 19.83 0.70 -2.91
C ARG A 296 18.71 0.03 -3.66
N ALA A 297 17.58 -0.10 -2.98
CA ALA A 297 16.30 -0.50 -3.57
C ALA A 297 15.52 0.73 -4.03
N TRP A 298 14.91 0.64 -5.21
CA TRP A 298 14.12 1.68 -5.82
C TRP A 298 12.71 1.18 -6.13
N THR A 299 11.72 1.83 -5.57
CA THR A 299 10.32 1.48 -5.76
C THR A 299 9.76 2.05 -7.05
N ILE A 300 9.11 1.20 -7.82
CA ILE A 300 8.35 1.56 -9.02
C ILE A 300 7.04 0.78 -9.06
N VAL A 301 6.08 1.27 -9.82
CA VAL A 301 4.85 0.52 -10.14
C VAL A 301 5.18 -0.54 -11.19
N ASN A 302 4.62 -1.73 -11.04
CA ASN A 302 4.74 -2.78 -12.05
C ASN A 302 4.27 -2.25 -13.43
N GLY A 303 4.98 -2.60 -14.50
CA GLY A 303 4.74 -2.05 -15.83
C GLY A 303 5.54 -0.76 -16.15
N THR A 304 6.29 -0.21 -15.19
CA THR A 304 7.16 0.96 -15.42
C THR A 304 8.28 0.63 -16.40
N LYS A 305 8.51 1.49 -17.41
CA LYS A 305 9.61 1.36 -18.37
C LYS A 305 10.93 1.89 -17.83
N ALA A 306 12.05 1.41 -18.39
CA ALA A 306 13.40 1.74 -17.94
C ALA A 306 13.71 3.25 -17.85
N PRO A 307 13.29 4.14 -18.79
CA PRO A 307 13.53 5.58 -18.62
C PRO A 307 12.82 6.17 -17.40
N GLN A 308 11.56 5.82 -17.15
CA GLN A 308 10.80 6.29 -15.97
C GLN A 308 11.41 5.73 -14.68
N ALA A 309 11.88 4.48 -14.69
CA ALA A 309 12.61 3.91 -13.56
C ALA A 309 13.91 4.70 -13.29
N ALA A 310 14.68 5.04 -14.33
CA ALA A 310 15.86 5.89 -14.22
C ALA A 310 15.53 7.28 -13.64
N GLY A 311 14.34 7.81 -13.95
CA GLY A 311 13.80 9.06 -13.42
C GLY A 311 13.58 9.05 -11.90
N LYS A 312 13.43 7.87 -11.29
CA LYS A 312 13.37 7.73 -9.83
C LYS A 312 14.69 8.07 -9.16
N ILE A 313 15.79 7.83 -9.85
CA ILE A 313 17.13 8.20 -9.36
C ILE A 313 17.33 9.70 -9.52
N HIS A 314 17.13 10.21 -10.74
CA HIS A 314 17.22 11.63 -11.04
C HIS A 314 16.55 11.95 -12.38
N SER A 315 15.87 13.11 -12.47
CA SER A 315 15.20 13.56 -13.70
C SER A 315 16.14 13.70 -14.91
N ASP A 316 17.42 14.01 -14.69
CA ASP A 316 18.40 14.15 -15.78
C ASP A 316 18.76 12.77 -16.36
N ILE A 317 18.76 11.71 -15.53
CA ILE A 317 18.98 10.33 -16.01
C ILE A 317 17.82 9.88 -16.90
N GLU A 318 16.58 10.24 -16.56
CA GLU A 318 15.40 9.97 -17.39
C GLU A 318 15.52 10.69 -18.74
N LYS A 319 15.81 11.99 -18.72
CA LYS A 319 15.92 12.82 -19.93
C LYS A 319 17.08 12.38 -20.83
N GLY A 320 18.22 12.07 -20.22
CA GLY A 320 19.43 11.63 -20.90
C GLY A 320 19.53 10.13 -21.15
N PHE A 321 18.48 9.35 -20.89
CA PHE A 321 18.50 7.89 -20.95
C PHE A 321 18.95 7.37 -22.32
N ILE A 322 19.98 6.52 -22.33
CA ILE A 322 20.50 5.86 -23.52
C ILE A 322 20.08 4.39 -23.50
N ARG A 323 20.46 3.67 -22.46
CA ARG A 323 20.16 2.24 -22.24
C ARG A 323 20.35 1.85 -20.78
N ALA A 324 19.85 0.69 -20.42
CA ALA A 324 20.08 0.08 -19.11
C ALA A 324 20.86 -1.23 -19.26
N GLU A 325 21.90 -1.41 -18.44
CA GLU A 325 22.53 -2.70 -18.24
C GLU A 325 21.77 -3.39 -17.11
N ILE A 326 21.16 -4.54 -17.38
CA ILE A 326 20.27 -5.22 -16.45
C ILE A 326 20.68 -6.69 -16.30
N VAL A 327 20.74 -7.15 -15.07
CA VAL A 327 20.83 -8.56 -14.71
C VAL A 327 19.79 -8.85 -13.64
N SER A 328 19.11 -10.01 -13.68
CA SER A 328 18.20 -10.38 -12.61
C SER A 328 19.00 -10.66 -11.32
N PHE A 329 18.39 -10.40 -10.17
CA PHE A 329 19.02 -10.72 -8.88
C PHE A 329 19.40 -12.20 -8.80
N ASP A 330 18.51 -13.10 -9.23
CA ASP A 330 18.74 -14.55 -9.17
C ASP A 330 19.95 -14.99 -10.03
N ASP A 331 20.05 -14.48 -11.26
CA ASP A 331 21.20 -14.75 -12.13
C ASP A 331 22.50 -14.20 -11.54
N LEU A 332 22.44 -13.00 -10.96
CA LEU A 332 23.59 -12.37 -10.35
C LEU A 332 24.05 -13.13 -9.11
N GLN A 333 23.13 -13.55 -8.25
CA GLN A 333 23.40 -14.36 -7.07
C GLN A 333 24.01 -15.72 -7.45
N ALA A 334 23.44 -16.39 -8.45
CA ALA A 334 23.95 -17.67 -8.95
C ALA A 334 25.35 -17.55 -9.56
N CYS A 335 25.71 -16.38 -10.09
CA CYS A 335 27.05 -16.12 -10.63
C CYS A 335 28.07 -15.71 -9.57
N GLY A 336 27.63 -15.20 -8.42
CA GLY A 336 28.46 -14.73 -7.31
C GLY A 336 29.20 -13.41 -7.57
N SER A 337 29.17 -12.87 -8.80
CA SER A 337 29.73 -11.55 -9.11
C SER A 337 29.20 -11.00 -10.44
N GLN A 338 29.24 -9.66 -10.57
CA GLN A 338 28.86 -8.99 -11.81
C GLN A 338 29.76 -9.36 -13.00
N ASN A 339 31.06 -9.59 -12.78
CA ASN A 339 31.97 -10.00 -13.84
C ASN A 339 31.64 -11.39 -14.36
N ALA A 340 31.38 -12.35 -13.48
CA ALA A 340 30.97 -13.69 -13.87
C ALA A 340 29.61 -13.68 -14.62
N ALA A 341 28.67 -12.83 -14.22
CA ALA A 341 27.42 -12.65 -14.95
C ALA A 341 27.63 -12.05 -16.36
N LYS A 342 28.58 -11.10 -16.51
CA LYS A 342 28.98 -10.54 -17.82
C LYS A 342 29.61 -11.59 -18.72
N GLU A 343 30.55 -12.38 -18.18
CA GLU A 343 31.22 -13.46 -18.91
C GLU A 343 30.24 -14.53 -19.42
N LYS A 344 29.20 -14.82 -18.64
CA LYS A 344 28.11 -15.73 -19.03
C LYS A 344 27.07 -15.10 -19.95
N GLY A 345 27.19 -13.81 -20.28
CA GLY A 345 26.25 -13.10 -21.15
C GLY A 345 24.87 -12.85 -20.53
N LEU A 346 24.75 -12.89 -19.19
CA LEU A 346 23.51 -12.69 -18.47
C LEU A 346 23.18 -11.20 -18.24
N VAL A 347 24.16 -10.31 -18.41
CA VAL A 347 23.94 -8.87 -18.37
C VAL A 347 23.42 -8.41 -19.71
N ARG A 348 22.15 -8.01 -19.74
CA ARG A 348 21.45 -7.55 -20.93
C ARG A 348 21.59 -6.04 -21.11
N LEU A 349 21.55 -5.59 -22.34
CA LEU A 349 21.50 -4.17 -22.71
C LEU A 349 20.08 -3.87 -23.21
N GLU A 350 19.31 -3.16 -22.40
CA GLU A 350 17.91 -2.90 -22.66
C GLU A 350 17.67 -1.43 -23.06
N GLY A 351 16.72 -1.23 -23.97
CA GLY A 351 16.34 0.07 -24.51
C GLY A 351 15.19 0.73 -23.76
N LYS A 352 14.64 1.80 -24.36
CA LYS A 352 13.60 2.64 -23.78
C LYS A 352 12.27 1.90 -23.52
N ASP A 353 11.99 0.85 -24.28
CA ASP A 353 10.74 0.10 -24.18
C ASP A 353 10.77 -1.08 -23.20
N TYR A 354 11.92 -1.30 -22.57
CA TYR A 354 12.04 -2.34 -21.58
C TYR A 354 11.17 -2.05 -20.37
N VAL A 355 10.30 -3.00 -20.03
CA VAL A 355 9.48 -2.95 -18.82
C VAL A 355 10.28 -3.58 -17.69
N MET A 356 10.54 -2.80 -16.64
CA MET A 356 11.30 -3.23 -15.46
C MET A 356 10.59 -4.39 -14.76
N LYS A 357 11.40 -5.30 -14.25
CA LYS A 357 10.94 -6.46 -13.47
C LYS A 357 11.39 -6.35 -12.03
N ASP A 358 10.62 -6.96 -11.11
CA ASP A 358 11.04 -7.07 -9.72
C ASP A 358 12.34 -7.86 -9.63
N GLY A 359 13.31 -7.33 -8.88
CA GLY A 359 14.63 -7.93 -8.73
C GLY A 359 15.65 -7.56 -9.82
N ASP A 360 15.32 -6.69 -10.77
CA ASP A 360 16.31 -6.20 -11.73
C ASP A 360 17.43 -5.42 -11.03
N VAL A 361 18.68 -5.86 -11.19
CA VAL A 361 19.87 -5.12 -10.77
C VAL A 361 20.38 -4.32 -11.96
N THR A 362 20.38 -2.98 -11.83
CA THR A 362 20.43 -2.09 -12.99
C THR A 362 21.55 -1.06 -12.89
N HIS A 363 22.21 -0.81 -14.02
CA HIS A 363 23.05 0.34 -14.23
C HIS A 363 22.58 1.14 -15.46
N PHE A 364 22.07 2.36 -15.23
CA PHE A 364 21.60 3.21 -16.31
C PHE A 364 22.74 3.97 -16.97
N ARG A 365 22.82 3.91 -18.30
CA ARG A 365 23.70 4.74 -19.13
C ARG A 365 22.92 5.92 -19.67
N PHE A 366 23.40 7.10 -19.41
CA PHE A 366 22.78 8.35 -19.80
C PHE A 366 23.80 9.37 -20.25
N ASN A 367 23.35 10.37 -20.99
CA ASN A 367 24.15 11.54 -21.39
C ASN A 367 23.39 12.80 -20.93
N VAL A 368 24.11 13.70 -20.25
CA VAL A 368 23.57 15.00 -19.76
C VAL A 368 23.94 16.09 -20.72
#